data_95e0e6f28bbcbcf119487f6d85b0380d
#
_entry.id   95e0e6f28bbcbcf119487f6d85b0380d
#
_cell.length_a   1.000
_cell.length_b   1.000
_cell.length_c   1.000
_cell.angle_alpha   90.00
_cell.angle_beta   90.00
_cell.angle_gamma   90.00
#
_symmetry.space_group_name_H-M   'P 1'
#
loop_
_entity.id
_entity.type
_entity.pdbx_description
1 polymer ?
#
loop_
_entity_poly.entity_id
_entity_poly.type
_entity_poly.pdbx_seq_one_letter_code
_entity_poly.pdbx_strand_id
1 'polypeptide(L)'
;MEKIQNVLMKYLMPIANKLEQQKHIQAIKDGIVASIPIIIVGSFCTIFLGIANLLGSGPVYDFLNANMGVLTYASAFTNDMLAVYATYFIAKTLSEKYDLKGSQPAVTALVVFFILCAVVKDGQLSTSYLGSTGLFTGIVAALFTVEIYHICYERKWYIKMPESVPPMVQDMFAALVPLVLNTIIAVAIANLSLTFGKVAFPQLIMNALAPAVTGMDTLPALLIVMFFTQLLWFFGLHGPSITSAVWASFAIAYAAENIAAYTAGQPVQHIFTFGLFYCILCVSGSGLTLGLNILMMRSKAKSLSSVGKVSIIPGLFGINEPLIFGTPIILNPFMFIPFVFGPLICTTIVYLTMNLGLVGKPIANPPGFLPPGVSAFLMTLDWKSVVLVFVLLILQTVFYYPFFKMMEKEELQKEQALEK
;
A
#
# COMPACT_ATOMS: atom_id res chain seq x y z
N MET A 1 -25.97 -14.43 -15.79
CA MET A 1 -25.20 -14.12 -14.59
C MET A 1 -24.53 -15.36 -14.02
N GLU A 2 -25.23 -16.44 -13.71
CA GLU A 2 -24.62 -17.69 -13.20
C GLU A 2 -23.45 -18.23 -14.03
N LYS A 3 -23.52 -18.18 -15.37
CA LYS A 3 -22.42 -18.62 -16.24
C LYS A 3 -21.14 -17.78 -16.06
N ILE A 4 -21.28 -16.45 -15.96
CA ILE A 4 -20.15 -15.54 -15.72
C ILE A 4 -19.57 -15.78 -14.33
N GLN A 5 -20.45 -15.92 -13.34
CA GLN A 5 -20.09 -16.21 -11.95
C GLN A 5 -19.31 -17.54 -11.85
N ASN A 6 -19.80 -18.60 -12.49
CA ASN A 6 -19.14 -19.91 -12.50
C ASN A 6 -17.77 -19.86 -13.21
N VAL A 7 -17.63 -19.12 -14.30
CA VAL A 7 -16.35 -18.95 -15.01
C VAL A 7 -15.36 -18.18 -14.13
N LEU A 8 -15.76 -17.07 -13.51
CA LEU A 8 -14.90 -16.28 -12.63
C LEU A 8 -14.49 -17.05 -11.37
N MET A 9 -15.44 -17.74 -10.72
CA MET A 9 -15.14 -18.62 -9.59
C MET A 9 -14.17 -19.74 -9.98
N LYS A 10 -14.33 -20.34 -11.14
CA LYS A 10 -13.48 -21.43 -11.61
C LYS A 10 -12.06 -21.00 -11.96
N TYR A 11 -11.86 -19.79 -12.50
CA TYR A 11 -10.54 -19.35 -13.00
C TYR A 11 -9.90 -18.27 -12.12
N LEU A 12 -10.67 -17.31 -11.61
CA LEU A 12 -10.12 -16.19 -10.83
C LEU A 12 -9.81 -16.59 -9.39
N MET A 13 -10.71 -17.35 -8.73
CA MET A 13 -10.52 -17.77 -7.34
C MET A 13 -9.24 -18.59 -7.11
N PRO A 14 -8.89 -19.59 -7.93
CA PRO A 14 -7.65 -20.33 -7.75
C PRO A 14 -6.41 -19.46 -7.92
N ILE A 15 -6.43 -18.48 -8.84
CA ILE A 15 -5.32 -17.55 -9.06
C ILE A 15 -5.19 -16.60 -7.86
N ALA A 16 -6.30 -16.02 -7.39
CA ALA A 16 -6.33 -15.13 -6.24
C ALA A 16 -5.82 -15.84 -4.97
N ASN A 17 -6.33 -17.04 -4.69
CA ASN A 17 -5.88 -17.85 -3.55
C ASN A 17 -4.41 -18.25 -3.66
N LYS A 18 -3.92 -18.58 -4.87
CA LYS A 18 -2.50 -18.90 -5.07
C LYS A 18 -1.60 -17.70 -4.84
N LEU A 19 -2.00 -16.52 -5.29
CA LEU A 19 -1.28 -15.26 -5.00
C LEU A 19 -1.30 -14.93 -3.51
N GLU A 20 -2.46 -15.08 -2.87
CA GLU A 20 -2.62 -14.79 -1.45
C GLU A 20 -1.82 -15.76 -0.56
N GLN A 21 -1.62 -17.01 -0.98
CA GLN A 21 -0.90 -18.04 -0.21
C GLN A 21 0.61 -18.08 -0.52
N GLN A 22 1.08 -17.35 -1.53
CA GLN A 22 2.49 -17.38 -1.92
C GLN A 22 3.34 -16.59 -0.92
N LYS A 23 4.26 -17.30 -0.23
CA LYS A 23 5.05 -16.78 0.91
C LYS A 23 5.82 -15.51 0.59
N HIS A 24 6.48 -15.42 -0.58
CA HIS A 24 7.27 -14.25 -0.98
C HIS A 24 6.39 -13.03 -1.24
N ILE A 25 5.28 -13.23 -1.98
CA ILE A 25 4.32 -12.14 -2.28
C ILE A 25 3.72 -11.61 -0.97
N GLN A 26 3.32 -12.50 -0.07
CA GLN A 26 2.83 -12.10 1.24
C GLN A 26 3.91 -11.37 2.05
N ALA A 27 5.16 -11.85 2.04
CA ALA A 27 6.23 -11.21 2.78
C ALA A 27 6.51 -9.79 2.27
N ILE A 28 6.52 -9.60 0.94
CA ILE A 28 6.66 -8.27 0.34
C ILE A 28 5.50 -7.37 0.78
N LYS A 29 4.25 -7.82 0.58
CA LYS A 29 3.05 -7.06 0.94
C LYS A 29 3.05 -6.70 2.43
N ASP A 30 3.17 -7.69 3.31
CA ASP A 30 3.04 -7.51 4.76
C ASP A 30 4.22 -6.69 5.31
N GLY A 31 5.44 -6.90 4.80
CA GLY A 31 6.63 -6.14 5.19
C GLY A 31 6.57 -4.67 4.76
N ILE A 32 6.06 -4.38 3.56
CA ILE A 32 5.84 -3.00 3.10
C ILE A 32 4.74 -2.33 3.93
N VAL A 33 3.64 -3.02 4.20
CA VAL A 33 2.55 -2.52 5.06
C VAL A 33 3.06 -2.24 6.48
N ALA A 34 3.95 -3.07 7.02
CA ALA A 34 4.58 -2.83 8.32
C ALA A 34 5.43 -1.54 8.37
N SER A 35 5.89 -1.03 7.21
CA SER A 35 6.62 0.24 7.11
C SER A 35 5.71 1.49 7.11
N ILE A 36 4.40 1.34 6.89
CA ILE A 36 3.46 2.46 6.76
C ILE A 36 3.48 3.42 7.95
N PRO A 37 3.52 2.98 9.22
CA PRO A 37 3.58 3.92 10.34
C PRO A 37 4.78 4.89 10.28
N ILE A 38 5.93 4.41 9.78
CA ILE A 38 7.14 5.21 9.61
C ILE A 38 6.92 6.27 8.51
N ILE A 39 6.32 5.86 7.38
CA ILE A 39 5.97 6.75 6.27
C ILE A 39 4.97 7.82 6.72
N ILE A 40 3.98 7.45 7.53
CA ILE A 40 3.00 8.39 8.07
C ILE A 40 3.68 9.47 8.92
N VAL A 41 4.60 9.09 9.82
CA VAL A 41 5.36 10.05 10.64
C VAL A 41 6.16 11.01 9.75
N GLY A 42 6.87 10.51 8.74
CA GLY A 42 7.58 11.33 7.77
C GLY A 42 6.65 12.24 6.94
N SER A 43 5.46 11.75 6.61
CA SER A 43 4.45 12.53 5.89
C SER A 43 3.90 13.70 6.71
N PHE A 44 3.76 13.58 8.02
CA PHE A 44 3.40 14.73 8.87
C PHE A 44 4.42 15.86 8.77
N CYS A 45 5.71 15.54 8.70
CA CYS A 45 6.74 16.55 8.50
C CYS A 45 6.53 17.28 7.16
N THR A 46 6.26 16.57 6.09
CA THR A 46 5.96 17.15 4.78
C THR A 46 4.68 18.00 4.80
N ILE A 47 3.64 17.56 5.51
CA ILE A 47 2.39 18.32 5.69
C ILE A 47 2.67 19.64 6.41
N PHE A 48 3.47 19.67 7.50
CA PHE A 48 3.82 20.91 8.20
C PHE A 48 4.62 21.86 7.31
N LEU A 49 5.57 21.35 6.52
CA LEU A 49 6.28 22.10 5.49
C LEU A 49 5.31 22.74 4.49
N GLY A 50 4.34 21.95 4.00
CA GLY A 50 3.33 22.43 3.07
C GLY A 50 2.40 23.47 3.68
N ILE A 51 1.99 23.32 4.93
CA ILE A 51 1.20 24.33 5.65
C ILE A 51 1.98 25.65 5.77
N ALA A 52 3.27 25.60 6.13
CA ALA A 52 4.11 26.78 6.16
C ALA A 52 4.14 27.49 4.79
N ASN A 53 4.35 26.74 3.71
CA ASN A 53 4.35 27.28 2.35
C ASN A 53 2.99 27.91 1.94
N LEU A 54 1.86 27.33 2.37
CA LEU A 54 0.54 27.87 2.10
C LEU A 54 0.25 29.16 2.87
N LEU A 55 0.72 29.27 4.12
CA LEU A 55 0.49 30.45 4.95
C LEU A 55 1.36 31.66 4.53
N GLY A 56 2.59 31.42 4.09
CA GLY A 56 3.53 32.42 3.60
C GLY A 56 3.99 33.47 4.65
N SER A 57 3.21 33.73 5.72
CA SER A 57 3.52 34.63 6.81
C SER A 57 2.61 34.43 8.01
N GLY A 58 2.98 34.99 9.16
CA GLY A 58 2.19 34.99 10.38
C GLY A 58 2.74 34.05 11.46
N PRO A 59 2.17 34.06 12.69
CA PRO A 59 2.73 33.35 13.84
C PRO A 59 2.93 31.85 13.64
N VAL A 60 2.02 31.19 12.93
CA VAL A 60 2.13 29.73 12.63
C VAL A 60 3.24 29.49 11.62
N TYR A 61 3.34 30.33 10.58
CA TYR A 61 4.44 30.26 9.61
C TYR A 61 5.79 30.44 10.30
N ASP A 62 5.93 31.48 11.13
CA ASP A 62 7.17 31.80 11.85
C ASP A 62 7.59 30.63 12.77
N PHE A 63 6.63 30.05 13.50
CA PHE A 63 6.87 28.88 14.35
C PHE A 63 7.35 27.67 13.53
N LEU A 64 6.66 27.32 12.43
CA LEU A 64 7.02 26.18 11.59
C LEU A 64 8.38 26.40 10.91
N ASN A 65 8.64 27.61 10.43
CA ASN A 65 9.90 27.96 9.76
C ASN A 65 11.09 27.92 10.74
N ALA A 66 10.90 28.38 11.97
CA ALA A 66 11.93 28.30 13.02
C ALA A 66 12.26 26.85 13.41
N ASN A 67 11.33 25.91 13.26
CA ASN A 67 11.49 24.49 13.57
C ASN A 67 11.74 23.62 12.34
N MET A 68 11.97 24.20 11.16
CA MET A 68 12.15 23.50 9.88
C MET A 68 13.25 22.43 9.95
N GLY A 69 14.37 22.72 10.61
CA GLY A 69 15.48 21.79 10.79
C GLY A 69 15.05 20.48 11.49
N VAL A 70 14.21 20.57 12.52
CA VAL A 70 13.70 19.38 13.24
C VAL A 70 12.78 18.55 12.34
N LEU A 71 11.89 19.21 11.59
CA LEU A 71 10.98 18.55 10.65
C LEU A 71 11.76 17.83 9.54
N THR A 72 12.80 18.48 9.01
CA THR A 72 13.67 17.88 7.98
C THR A 72 14.43 16.66 8.53
N TYR A 73 14.92 16.73 9.78
CA TYR A 73 15.56 15.57 10.41
C TYR A 73 14.61 14.39 10.55
N ALA A 74 13.38 14.62 10.97
CA ALA A 74 12.40 13.54 11.12
C ALA A 74 12.08 12.90 9.77
N SER A 75 11.95 13.68 8.68
CA SER A 75 11.77 13.15 7.33
C SER A 75 12.98 12.33 6.87
N ALA A 76 14.20 12.83 7.09
CA ALA A 76 15.43 12.17 6.69
C ALA A 76 15.61 10.76 7.30
N PHE A 77 15.17 10.59 8.56
CA PHE A 77 15.23 9.28 9.23
C PHE A 77 13.93 8.45 9.14
N THR A 78 12.96 8.87 8.36
CA THR A 78 11.73 8.12 8.08
C THR A 78 11.58 7.85 6.59
N ASN A 79 11.10 8.82 5.82
CA ASN A 79 10.84 8.67 4.39
C ASN A 79 12.10 8.39 3.58
N ASP A 80 13.20 9.09 3.86
CA ASP A 80 14.45 8.97 3.11
C ASP A 80 15.24 7.68 3.47
N MET A 81 14.76 6.93 4.47
CA MET A 81 15.27 5.60 4.85
C MET A 81 14.24 4.48 4.64
N LEU A 82 13.21 4.71 3.84
CA LEU A 82 12.12 3.76 3.62
C LEU A 82 12.61 2.35 3.24
N ALA A 83 13.59 2.25 2.33
CA ALA A 83 14.09 0.95 1.86
C ALA A 83 14.76 0.14 2.97
N VAL A 84 15.41 0.79 3.93
CA VAL A 84 16.03 0.14 5.09
C VAL A 84 14.95 -0.57 5.92
N TYR A 85 13.88 0.16 6.27
CA TYR A 85 12.78 -0.40 7.07
C TYR A 85 12.01 -1.49 6.32
N ALA A 86 11.70 -1.26 5.04
CA ALA A 86 11.04 -2.24 4.21
C ALA A 86 11.85 -3.54 4.08
N THR A 87 13.16 -3.45 3.86
CA THR A 87 14.07 -4.62 3.80
C THR A 87 13.98 -5.43 5.09
N TYR A 88 14.05 -4.78 6.26
CA TYR A 88 13.96 -5.46 7.54
C TYR A 88 12.61 -6.17 7.71
N PHE A 89 11.51 -5.47 7.49
CA PHE A 89 10.18 -6.04 7.70
C PHE A 89 9.85 -7.16 6.72
N ILE A 90 10.24 -7.03 5.44
CA ILE A 90 10.05 -8.08 4.43
C ILE A 90 10.83 -9.34 4.84
N ALA A 91 12.11 -9.19 5.20
CA ALA A 91 12.95 -10.31 5.60
C ALA A 91 12.43 -10.97 6.89
N LYS A 92 11.99 -10.17 7.88
CA LYS A 92 11.38 -10.67 9.11
C LYS A 92 10.13 -11.48 8.80
N THR A 93 9.22 -10.93 8.00
CA THR A 93 7.96 -11.61 7.65
C THR A 93 8.21 -12.90 6.87
N LEU A 94 9.15 -12.91 5.92
CA LEU A 94 9.48 -14.14 5.19
C LEU A 94 10.14 -15.19 6.10
N SER A 95 11.01 -14.77 7.02
CA SER A 95 11.64 -15.65 8.01
C SER A 95 10.60 -16.35 8.89
N GLU A 96 9.59 -15.60 9.35
CA GLU A 96 8.48 -16.15 10.14
C GLU A 96 7.67 -17.20 9.34
N LYS A 97 7.48 -16.97 8.01
CA LYS A 97 6.79 -17.93 7.13
C LYS A 97 7.60 -19.21 6.83
N TYR A 98 8.90 -19.18 7.07
CA TYR A 98 9.80 -20.34 7.00
C TYR A 98 10.15 -20.93 8.38
N ASP A 99 9.47 -20.48 9.44
CA ASP A 99 9.74 -20.89 10.83
C ASP A 99 11.20 -20.71 11.26
N LEU A 100 11.90 -19.76 10.63
CA LEU A 100 13.26 -19.39 11.03
C LEU A 100 13.21 -18.56 12.31
N LYS A 101 13.93 -19.00 13.33
CA LYS A 101 13.92 -18.37 14.65
C LYS A 101 14.82 -17.12 14.70
N GLY A 102 14.41 -16.17 15.52
CA GLY A 102 15.19 -14.98 15.84
C GLY A 102 15.13 -13.88 14.77
N SER A 103 15.82 -12.78 15.04
CA SER A 103 15.91 -11.60 14.16
C SER A 103 17.10 -11.64 13.18
N GLN A 104 17.96 -12.67 13.28
CA GLN A 104 19.21 -12.75 12.53
C GLN A 104 19.04 -12.68 11.01
N PRO A 105 18.07 -13.38 10.38
CA PRO A 105 17.87 -13.25 8.93
C PRO A 105 17.50 -11.82 8.52
N ALA A 106 16.68 -11.13 9.30
CA ALA A 106 16.27 -9.76 9.00
C ALA A 106 17.44 -8.75 9.15
N VAL A 107 18.27 -8.91 10.17
CA VAL A 107 19.49 -8.10 10.36
C VAL A 107 20.50 -8.40 9.25
N THR A 108 20.66 -9.67 8.86
CA THR A 108 21.53 -10.04 7.73
C THR A 108 21.03 -9.41 6.41
N ALA A 109 19.72 -9.35 6.20
CA ALA A 109 19.14 -8.69 5.03
C ALA A 109 19.50 -7.18 4.99
N LEU A 110 19.56 -6.51 6.14
CA LEU A 110 20.07 -5.14 6.21
C LEU A 110 21.56 -5.05 5.83
N VAL A 111 22.39 -5.99 6.30
CA VAL A 111 23.81 -6.04 5.91
C VAL A 111 23.95 -6.21 4.39
N VAL A 112 23.20 -7.16 3.80
CA VAL A 112 23.18 -7.36 2.35
C VAL A 112 22.69 -6.12 1.62
N PHE A 113 21.61 -5.51 2.08
CA PHE A 113 21.06 -4.29 1.50
C PHE A 113 22.07 -3.15 1.52
N PHE A 114 22.73 -2.91 2.66
CA PHE A 114 23.77 -1.88 2.75
C PHE A 114 24.97 -2.16 1.82
N ILE A 115 25.40 -3.40 1.69
CA ILE A 115 26.47 -3.78 0.75
C ILE A 115 26.07 -3.48 -0.70
N LEU A 116 24.84 -3.78 -1.08
CA LEU A 116 24.32 -3.57 -2.43
C LEU A 116 24.07 -2.09 -2.75
N CYS A 117 23.60 -1.30 -1.76
CA CYS A 117 23.20 0.09 -1.90
C CYS A 117 24.29 1.10 -1.52
N ALA A 118 25.27 0.69 -0.70
CA ALA A 118 26.26 1.60 -0.17
C ALA A 118 27.31 1.96 -1.23
N VAL A 119 27.29 3.22 -1.60
CA VAL A 119 28.43 3.83 -2.26
C VAL A 119 29.23 4.56 -1.20
N VAL A 120 30.33 3.95 -0.74
CA VAL A 120 31.26 4.61 0.20
C VAL A 120 32.23 5.45 -0.62
N LYS A 121 32.16 6.76 -0.45
CA LYS A 121 33.08 7.71 -1.08
C LYS A 121 33.68 8.62 -0.01
N ASP A 122 34.96 8.72 0.03
CA ASP A 122 35.72 9.56 0.98
C ASP A 122 35.37 9.29 2.47
N GLY A 123 35.10 8.02 2.81
CA GLY A 123 34.70 7.61 4.17
C GLY A 123 33.25 7.93 4.54
N GLN A 124 32.48 8.49 3.62
CA GLN A 124 31.06 8.79 3.82
C GLN A 124 30.16 7.77 3.10
N LEU A 125 29.10 7.36 3.78
CA LEU A 125 28.06 6.51 3.22
C LEU A 125 27.05 7.36 2.45
N SER A 126 26.87 7.11 1.16
CA SER A 126 25.82 7.76 0.38
C SER A 126 24.43 7.27 0.83
N THR A 127 23.52 8.20 1.08
CA THR A 127 22.13 7.91 1.42
C THR A 127 21.21 7.77 0.19
N SER A 128 21.74 7.96 -1.02
CA SER A 128 20.97 8.06 -2.27
C SER A 128 20.04 6.87 -2.56
N TYR A 129 20.38 5.68 -2.04
CA TYR A 129 19.62 4.46 -2.25
C TYR A 129 18.97 3.91 -0.97
N LEU A 130 18.89 4.71 0.11
CA LEU A 130 18.25 4.26 1.35
C LEU A 130 16.73 4.52 1.37
N GLY A 131 16.25 5.45 0.54
CA GLY A 131 14.85 5.80 0.36
C GLY A 131 14.15 4.98 -0.75
N SER A 132 13.20 5.61 -1.45
CA SER A 132 12.39 5.01 -2.51
C SER A 132 13.21 4.37 -3.63
N THR A 133 14.29 5.02 -4.04
CA THR A 133 15.19 4.54 -5.11
C THR A 133 15.85 3.19 -4.80
N GLY A 134 16.00 2.85 -3.51
CA GLY A 134 16.54 1.57 -3.09
C GLY A 134 15.48 0.52 -2.72
N LEU A 135 14.19 0.86 -2.76
CA LEU A 135 13.13 -0.02 -2.27
C LEU A 135 13.11 -1.38 -2.97
N PHE A 136 13.21 -1.40 -4.29
CA PHE A 136 13.23 -2.66 -5.05
C PHE A 136 14.49 -3.48 -4.79
N THR A 137 15.63 -2.83 -4.58
CA THR A 137 16.87 -3.51 -4.13
C THR A 137 16.66 -4.10 -2.75
N GLY A 138 15.99 -3.40 -1.85
CA GLY A 138 15.64 -3.89 -0.52
C GLY A 138 14.74 -5.12 -0.56
N ILE A 139 13.75 -5.15 -1.45
CA ILE A 139 12.91 -6.33 -1.68
C ILE A 139 13.77 -7.53 -2.12
N VAL A 140 14.62 -7.33 -3.13
CA VAL A 140 15.49 -8.40 -3.62
C VAL A 140 16.46 -8.88 -2.53
N ALA A 141 17.10 -7.96 -1.81
CA ALA A 141 18.02 -8.27 -0.71
C ALA A 141 17.32 -9.08 0.40
N ALA A 142 16.11 -8.69 0.79
CA ALA A 142 15.32 -9.37 1.81
C ALA A 142 14.98 -10.81 1.42
N LEU A 143 14.39 -10.99 0.22
CA LEU A 143 14.00 -12.31 -0.27
C LEU A 143 15.21 -13.23 -0.44
N PHE A 144 16.25 -12.75 -1.12
CA PHE A 144 17.47 -13.49 -1.37
C PHE A 144 18.14 -13.93 -0.07
N THR A 145 18.27 -13.04 0.91
CA THR A 145 18.89 -13.34 2.18
C THR A 145 18.17 -14.46 2.92
N VAL A 146 16.85 -14.36 3.00
CA VAL A 146 16.06 -15.34 3.75
C VAL A 146 16.04 -16.70 3.05
N GLU A 147 16.05 -16.73 1.71
CA GLU A 147 16.17 -17.98 0.95
C GLU A 147 17.51 -18.69 1.24
N ILE A 148 18.62 -17.96 1.31
CA ILE A 148 19.92 -18.55 1.70
C ILE A 148 19.86 -19.11 3.12
N TYR A 149 19.24 -18.37 4.06
CA TYR A 149 19.02 -18.88 5.41
C TYR A 149 18.20 -20.18 5.40
N HIS A 150 17.09 -20.18 4.68
CA HIS A 150 16.22 -21.36 4.56
C HIS A 150 16.99 -22.57 3.99
N ILE A 151 17.73 -22.40 2.90
CA ILE A 151 18.56 -23.44 2.32
C ILE A 151 19.63 -23.96 3.33
N CYS A 152 20.30 -23.04 4.03
CA CYS A 152 21.29 -23.42 5.03
C CYS A 152 20.69 -24.26 6.17
N TYR A 153 19.48 -23.88 6.64
CA TYR A 153 18.79 -24.61 7.71
C TYR A 153 18.26 -25.97 7.22
N GLU A 154 17.69 -26.06 6.06
CA GLU A 154 17.24 -27.32 5.46
C GLU A 154 18.40 -28.30 5.24
N ARG A 155 19.53 -27.78 4.73
CA ARG A 155 20.73 -28.60 4.45
C ARG A 155 21.63 -28.79 5.68
N LYS A 156 21.25 -28.23 6.82
CA LYS A 156 22.05 -28.26 8.07
C LYS A 156 23.44 -27.63 7.92
N TRP A 157 23.56 -26.60 7.07
CA TRP A 157 24.78 -25.81 6.88
C TRP A 157 24.85 -24.68 7.92
N TYR A 158 24.94 -25.06 9.19
CA TYR A 158 25.07 -24.14 10.31
C TYR A 158 25.86 -24.77 11.44
N ILE A 159 26.43 -23.95 12.32
CA ILE A 159 27.18 -24.42 13.47
C ILE A 159 26.17 -24.91 14.53
N LYS A 160 26.17 -26.22 14.76
CA LYS A 160 25.32 -26.83 15.78
C LYS A 160 26.02 -26.79 17.13
N MET A 161 25.39 -26.16 18.13
CA MET A 161 25.87 -26.13 19.50
C MET A 161 25.23 -27.23 20.32
N PRO A 162 25.87 -27.71 21.43
CA PRO A 162 25.27 -28.64 22.36
C PRO A 162 23.99 -28.08 23.02
N GLU A 163 23.07 -28.97 23.40
CA GLU A 163 21.79 -28.58 24.05
C GLU A 163 21.96 -27.90 25.43
N SER A 164 23.12 -28.06 26.06
CA SER A 164 23.50 -27.37 27.31
C SER A 164 23.76 -25.86 27.12
N VAL A 165 23.93 -25.41 25.90
CA VAL A 165 24.17 -23.99 25.61
C VAL A 165 22.83 -23.23 25.53
N PRO A 166 22.71 -22.04 26.13
CA PRO A 166 21.47 -21.25 26.04
C PRO A 166 20.97 -21.07 24.60
N PRO A 167 19.65 -21.16 24.33
CA PRO A 167 19.08 -21.08 22.96
C PRO A 167 19.51 -19.85 22.18
N MET A 168 19.57 -18.70 22.84
CA MET A 168 20.03 -17.45 22.22
C MET A 168 21.45 -17.55 21.63
N VAL A 169 22.35 -18.24 22.34
CA VAL A 169 23.74 -18.43 21.89
C VAL A 169 23.78 -19.47 20.75
N GLN A 170 22.97 -20.53 20.83
CA GLN A 170 22.83 -21.48 19.73
C GLN A 170 22.39 -20.80 18.44
N ASP A 171 21.36 -19.92 18.50
CA ASP A 171 20.83 -19.17 17.37
C ASP A 171 21.89 -18.22 16.77
N MET A 172 22.71 -17.57 17.61
CA MET A 172 23.80 -16.70 17.13
C MET A 172 24.84 -17.48 16.33
N PHE A 173 25.30 -18.63 16.82
CA PHE A 173 26.28 -19.44 16.10
C PHE A 173 25.69 -20.11 14.85
N ALA A 174 24.43 -20.53 14.89
CA ALA A 174 23.73 -21.07 13.73
C ALA A 174 23.59 -20.03 12.59
N ALA A 175 23.44 -18.76 12.93
CA ALA A 175 23.34 -17.67 11.96
C ALA A 175 24.66 -17.32 11.26
N LEU A 176 25.81 -17.70 11.79
CA LEU A 176 27.13 -17.29 11.30
C LEU A 176 27.39 -17.73 9.84
N VAL A 177 27.14 -19.00 9.53
CA VAL A 177 27.35 -19.54 8.18
C VAL A 177 26.46 -18.87 7.14
N PRO A 178 25.10 -18.78 7.36
CA PRO A 178 24.24 -18.03 6.46
C PRO A 178 24.66 -16.56 6.29
N LEU A 179 25.07 -15.88 7.37
CA LEU A 179 25.53 -14.49 7.33
C LEU A 179 26.77 -14.34 6.43
N VAL A 180 27.78 -15.19 6.61
CA VAL A 180 29.01 -15.16 5.81
C VAL A 180 28.69 -15.43 4.34
N LEU A 181 27.90 -16.43 4.03
CA LEU A 181 27.49 -16.74 2.65
C LEU A 181 26.75 -15.56 2.01
N ASN A 182 25.77 -14.99 2.67
CA ASN A 182 25.04 -13.81 2.20
C ASN A 182 25.96 -12.62 1.94
N THR A 183 26.90 -12.37 2.86
CA THR A 183 27.85 -11.26 2.75
C THR A 183 28.79 -11.45 1.54
N ILE A 184 29.36 -12.64 1.37
CA ILE A 184 30.24 -12.93 0.24
C ILE A 184 29.50 -12.74 -1.09
N ILE A 185 28.29 -13.28 -1.20
CA ILE A 185 27.50 -13.18 -2.43
C ILE A 185 27.09 -11.72 -2.70
N ALA A 186 26.68 -10.96 -1.67
CA ALA A 186 26.33 -9.56 -1.81
C ALA A 186 27.53 -8.71 -2.31
N VAL A 187 28.70 -8.92 -1.74
CA VAL A 187 29.93 -8.24 -2.18
C VAL A 187 30.27 -8.62 -3.63
N ALA A 188 30.14 -9.90 -4.00
CA ALA A 188 30.35 -10.34 -5.38
C ALA A 188 29.38 -9.66 -6.34
N ILE A 189 28.09 -9.62 -6.03
CA ILE A 189 27.04 -8.96 -6.84
C ILE A 189 27.35 -7.46 -6.99
N ALA A 190 27.65 -6.76 -5.90
CA ALA A 190 27.97 -5.34 -5.91
C ALA A 190 29.19 -5.05 -6.82
N ASN A 191 30.25 -5.86 -6.68
CA ASN A 191 31.48 -5.71 -7.50
C ASN A 191 31.22 -6.03 -8.99
N LEU A 192 30.48 -7.09 -9.30
CA LEU A 192 30.09 -7.44 -10.68
C LEU A 192 29.25 -6.33 -11.32
N SER A 193 28.32 -5.72 -10.57
CA SER A 193 27.51 -4.58 -11.03
C SER A 193 28.39 -3.39 -11.43
N LEU A 194 29.35 -3.03 -10.60
CA LEU A 194 30.26 -1.91 -10.87
C LEU A 194 31.21 -2.23 -12.01
N THR A 195 31.75 -3.45 -12.09
CA THR A 195 32.78 -3.84 -13.08
C THR A 195 32.16 -4.01 -14.47
N PHE A 196 31.08 -4.74 -14.60
CA PHE A 196 30.45 -5.08 -15.88
C PHE A 196 29.26 -4.15 -16.19
N GLY A 197 28.42 -3.83 -15.22
CA GLY A 197 27.27 -2.93 -15.39
C GLY A 197 27.64 -1.45 -15.43
N LYS A 198 28.85 -1.08 -14.97
CA LYS A 198 29.32 0.32 -14.88
C LYS A 198 28.45 1.22 -13.98
N VAL A 199 27.51 0.66 -13.25
CA VAL A 199 26.59 1.36 -12.35
C VAL A 199 26.40 0.59 -11.05
N ALA A 200 25.93 1.25 -10.00
CA ALA A 200 25.58 0.60 -8.74
C ALA A 200 24.42 -0.39 -8.94
N PHE A 201 24.38 -1.46 -8.15
CA PHE A 201 23.35 -2.51 -8.27
C PHE A 201 21.91 -1.97 -8.18
N PRO A 202 21.55 -1.00 -7.31
CA PRO A 202 20.23 -0.39 -7.31
C PRO A 202 19.85 0.24 -8.66
N GLN A 203 20.79 0.86 -9.34
CA GLN A 203 20.56 1.45 -10.66
C GLN A 203 20.28 0.38 -11.72
N LEU A 204 20.95 -0.78 -11.67
CA LEU A 204 20.61 -1.91 -12.55
C LEU A 204 19.18 -2.40 -12.32
N ILE A 205 18.78 -2.54 -11.06
CA ILE A 205 17.41 -2.94 -10.72
C ILE A 205 16.39 -1.90 -11.23
N MET A 206 16.64 -0.62 -11.01
CA MET A 206 15.76 0.45 -11.49
C MET A 206 15.66 0.47 -13.02
N ASN A 207 16.78 0.31 -13.73
CA ASN A 207 16.78 0.24 -15.20
C ASN A 207 15.98 -0.97 -15.71
N ALA A 208 16.10 -2.12 -15.06
CA ALA A 208 15.35 -3.33 -15.43
C ALA A 208 13.84 -3.18 -15.15
N LEU A 209 13.47 -2.48 -14.09
CA LEU A 209 12.08 -2.26 -13.68
C LEU A 209 11.45 -1.01 -14.32
N ALA A 210 12.22 -0.15 -15.00
CA ALA A 210 11.74 1.10 -15.55
C ALA A 210 10.43 0.98 -16.37
N PRO A 211 10.24 -0.03 -17.25
CA PRO A 211 8.97 -0.19 -17.96
C PRO A 211 7.78 -0.48 -17.05
N ALA A 212 7.99 -1.27 -15.99
CA ALA A 212 6.96 -1.58 -15.00
C ALA A 212 6.65 -0.37 -14.11
N VAL A 213 7.70 0.34 -13.65
CA VAL A 213 7.58 1.56 -12.85
C VAL A 213 6.82 2.65 -13.61
N THR A 214 7.17 2.91 -14.87
CA THR A 214 6.44 3.90 -15.67
C THR A 214 5.03 3.44 -16.05
N GLY A 215 4.84 2.15 -16.29
CA GLY A 215 3.55 1.56 -16.68
C GLY A 215 2.51 1.56 -15.57
N MET A 216 2.93 1.42 -14.30
CA MET A 216 2.01 1.38 -13.16
C MET A 216 1.40 2.75 -12.82
N ASP A 217 2.07 3.86 -13.10
CA ASP A 217 1.53 5.23 -12.89
C ASP A 217 0.74 5.73 -14.10
N THR A 218 -0.09 4.87 -14.67
CA THR A 218 -0.94 5.18 -15.81
C THR A 218 -2.41 4.91 -15.51
N LEU A 219 -3.31 5.64 -16.19
CA LEU A 219 -4.75 5.41 -16.06
C LEU A 219 -5.17 3.95 -16.34
N PRO A 220 -4.70 3.29 -17.42
CA PRO A 220 -5.05 1.89 -17.65
C PRO A 220 -4.63 0.95 -16.52
N ALA A 221 -3.41 1.10 -16.00
CA ALA A 221 -2.94 0.29 -14.88
C ALA A 221 -3.79 0.48 -13.62
N LEU A 222 -4.10 1.75 -13.30
CA LEU A 222 -4.93 2.10 -12.15
C LEU A 222 -6.35 1.53 -12.30
N LEU A 223 -6.93 1.58 -13.51
CA LEU A 223 -8.23 0.97 -13.79
C LEU A 223 -8.22 -0.55 -13.63
N ILE A 224 -7.16 -1.22 -14.08
CA ILE A 224 -6.98 -2.67 -13.91
C ILE A 224 -6.92 -3.01 -12.41
N VAL A 225 -6.12 -2.29 -11.64
CA VAL A 225 -6.00 -2.47 -10.19
C VAL A 225 -7.37 -2.29 -9.52
N MET A 226 -8.08 -1.21 -9.83
CA MET A 226 -9.40 -0.93 -9.25
C MET A 226 -10.43 -1.97 -9.66
N PHE A 227 -10.45 -2.37 -10.93
CA PHE A 227 -11.35 -3.41 -11.42
C PHE A 227 -11.20 -4.72 -10.65
N PHE A 228 -9.97 -5.24 -10.56
CA PHE A 228 -9.74 -6.48 -9.82
C PHE A 228 -10.00 -6.33 -8.31
N THR A 229 -9.68 -5.18 -7.73
CA THR A 229 -9.99 -4.89 -6.32
C THR A 229 -11.48 -4.99 -6.05
N GLN A 230 -12.31 -4.34 -6.84
CA GLN A 230 -13.77 -4.37 -6.67
C GLN A 230 -14.37 -5.72 -7.05
N LEU A 231 -13.84 -6.36 -8.09
CA LEU A 231 -14.27 -7.68 -8.51
C LEU A 231 -14.04 -8.74 -7.42
N LEU A 232 -12.87 -8.74 -6.79
CA LEU A 232 -12.56 -9.65 -5.68
C LEU A 232 -13.48 -9.41 -4.48
N TRP A 233 -13.73 -8.16 -4.11
CA TRP A 233 -14.72 -7.82 -3.09
C TRP A 233 -16.13 -8.32 -3.44
N PHE A 234 -16.53 -8.18 -4.69
CA PHE A 234 -17.83 -8.69 -5.13
C PHE A 234 -17.96 -10.21 -4.95
N PHE A 235 -16.85 -10.94 -5.02
CA PHE A 235 -16.79 -12.39 -4.73
C PHE A 235 -16.56 -12.73 -3.24
N GLY A 236 -16.56 -11.75 -2.35
CA GLY A 236 -16.37 -11.95 -0.91
C GLY A 236 -14.90 -12.10 -0.49
N LEU A 237 -13.96 -11.82 -1.38
CA LEU A 237 -12.53 -11.78 -1.08
C LEU A 237 -12.10 -10.34 -0.76
N HIS A 238 -11.15 -10.18 0.17
CA HIS A 238 -10.65 -8.86 0.53
C HIS A 238 -9.78 -8.28 -0.62
N GLY A 239 -10.45 -7.55 -1.55
CA GLY A 239 -9.83 -7.04 -2.78
C GLY A 239 -8.53 -6.27 -2.58
N PRO A 240 -8.49 -5.19 -1.77
CA PRO A 240 -7.27 -4.43 -1.53
C PRO A 240 -6.12 -5.28 -0.98
N SER A 241 -6.40 -6.23 -0.09
CA SER A 241 -5.36 -7.11 0.48
C SER A 241 -4.68 -7.96 -0.58
N ILE A 242 -5.45 -8.51 -1.53
CA ILE A 242 -4.92 -9.37 -2.59
C ILE A 242 -4.22 -8.53 -3.67
N THR A 243 -4.88 -7.48 -4.17
CA THR A 243 -4.33 -6.67 -5.25
C THR A 243 -3.11 -5.87 -4.84
N SER A 244 -3.02 -5.44 -3.57
CA SER A 244 -1.86 -4.69 -3.05
C SER A 244 -0.55 -5.46 -3.17
N ALA A 245 -0.58 -6.80 -3.22
CA ALA A 245 0.59 -7.60 -3.49
C ALA A 245 1.29 -7.26 -4.83
N VAL A 246 0.54 -6.70 -5.77
CA VAL A 246 1.06 -6.32 -7.09
C VAL A 246 1.45 -4.84 -7.16
N TRP A 247 0.64 -3.95 -6.60
CA TRP A 247 0.79 -2.52 -6.82
C TRP A 247 1.40 -1.72 -5.65
N ALA A 248 1.34 -2.24 -4.40
CA ALA A 248 1.68 -1.43 -3.24
C ALA A 248 3.14 -0.97 -3.23
N SER A 249 4.09 -1.82 -3.66
CA SER A 249 5.51 -1.47 -3.73
C SER A 249 5.77 -0.27 -4.64
N PHE A 250 5.11 -0.23 -5.81
CA PHE A 250 5.20 0.89 -6.75
C PHE A 250 4.57 2.15 -6.16
N ALA A 251 3.34 2.04 -5.65
CA ALA A 251 2.60 3.17 -5.10
C ALA A 251 3.29 3.82 -3.87
N ILE A 252 3.99 3.04 -3.06
CA ILE A 252 4.78 3.54 -1.94
C ILE A 252 6.07 4.20 -2.45
N ALA A 253 6.75 3.63 -3.45
CA ALA A 253 7.90 4.26 -4.07
C ALA A 253 7.53 5.62 -4.65
N TYR A 254 6.44 5.72 -5.43
CA TYR A 254 5.94 6.98 -5.97
C TYR A 254 5.57 7.99 -4.89
N ALA A 255 4.96 7.55 -3.79
CA ALA A 255 4.66 8.43 -2.66
C ALA A 255 5.95 9.04 -2.09
N ALA A 256 6.99 8.23 -1.89
CA ALA A 256 8.26 8.71 -1.36
C ALA A 256 9.00 9.63 -2.36
N GLU A 257 8.94 9.33 -3.66
CA GLU A 257 9.50 10.20 -4.71
C GLU A 257 8.78 11.55 -4.75
N ASN A 258 7.44 11.56 -4.66
CA ASN A 258 6.66 12.79 -4.60
C ASN A 258 6.98 13.63 -3.36
N ILE A 259 7.12 12.98 -2.19
CA ILE A 259 7.50 13.64 -0.93
C ILE A 259 8.89 14.27 -1.08
N ALA A 260 9.86 13.55 -1.61
CA ALA A 260 11.22 14.05 -1.84
C ALA A 260 11.23 15.22 -2.83
N ALA A 261 10.51 15.12 -3.95
CA ALA A 261 10.38 16.19 -4.94
C ALA A 261 9.76 17.44 -4.31
N TYR A 262 8.65 17.29 -3.58
CA TYR A 262 7.97 18.41 -2.92
C TYR A 262 8.88 19.11 -1.90
N THR A 263 9.56 18.33 -1.06
CA THR A 263 10.50 18.85 -0.05
C THR A 263 11.66 19.60 -0.69
N ALA A 264 12.11 19.16 -1.87
CA ALA A 264 13.17 19.82 -2.66
C ALA A 264 12.66 20.99 -3.51
N GLY A 265 11.37 21.36 -3.44
CA GLY A 265 10.76 22.39 -4.28
C GLY A 265 10.68 22.03 -5.77
N GLN A 266 10.71 20.72 -6.08
CA GLN A 266 10.63 20.21 -7.44
C GLN A 266 9.18 19.81 -7.80
N PRO A 267 8.83 19.79 -9.09
CA PRO A 267 7.50 19.35 -9.53
C PRO A 267 7.19 17.91 -9.13
N VAL A 268 6.03 17.70 -8.52
CA VAL A 268 5.50 16.38 -8.15
C VAL A 268 5.00 15.66 -9.41
N GLN A 269 5.43 14.42 -9.61
CA GLN A 269 5.21 13.73 -10.88
C GLN A 269 4.13 12.64 -10.82
N HIS A 270 4.11 11.83 -9.74
CA HIS A 270 3.29 10.65 -9.67
C HIS A 270 1.87 10.92 -9.17
N ILE A 271 0.91 10.23 -9.77
CA ILE A 271 -0.51 10.25 -9.38
C ILE A 271 -0.82 9.01 -8.54
N PHE A 272 -0.45 7.81 -9.02
CA PHE A 272 -0.80 6.56 -8.35
C PHE A 272 0.08 6.30 -7.13
N THR A 273 -0.26 6.91 -6.02
CA THR A 273 0.41 6.68 -4.73
C THR A 273 -0.46 5.81 -3.80
N PHE A 274 0.16 5.27 -2.75
CA PHE A 274 -0.55 4.54 -1.71
C PHE A 274 -1.62 5.42 -1.03
N GLY A 275 -1.30 6.69 -0.79
CA GLY A 275 -2.24 7.69 -0.27
C GLY A 275 -3.43 7.89 -1.22
N LEU A 276 -3.22 8.03 -2.53
CA LEU A 276 -4.30 8.18 -3.49
C LEU A 276 -5.31 7.04 -3.38
N PHE A 277 -4.81 5.80 -3.33
CA PHE A 277 -5.66 4.62 -3.27
C PHE A 277 -6.60 4.65 -2.06
N TYR A 278 -6.07 4.91 -0.86
CA TYR A 278 -6.85 4.85 0.37
C TYR A 278 -7.57 6.16 0.71
N CYS A 279 -7.01 7.33 0.38
CA CYS A 279 -7.58 8.61 0.75
C CYS A 279 -8.66 9.13 -0.21
N ILE A 280 -8.64 8.68 -1.47
CA ILE A 280 -9.62 9.12 -2.48
C ILE A 280 -10.33 7.94 -3.13
N LEU A 281 -9.61 6.96 -3.70
CA LEU A 281 -10.24 5.89 -4.50
C LEU A 281 -11.02 4.88 -3.64
N CYS A 282 -10.59 4.69 -2.39
CA CYS A 282 -11.29 3.86 -1.40
C CYS A 282 -11.83 4.68 -0.24
N VAL A 283 -12.11 5.96 -0.45
CA VAL A 283 -12.71 6.81 0.58
C VAL A 283 -14.05 6.23 1.04
N SER A 284 -14.24 6.15 2.35
CA SER A 284 -15.39 5.45 2.97
C SER A 284 -15.45 3.95 2.67
N GLY A 285 -14.30 3.35 2.39
CA GLY A 285 -14.13 1.94 2.04
C GLY A 285 -14.23 1.66 0.54
N SER A 286 -13.83 0.45 0.15
CA SER A 286 -13.87 -0.01 -1.24
C SER A 286 -15.26 0.13 -1.84
N GLY A 287 -15.35 0.69 -3.05
CA GLY A 287 -16.64 0.95 -3.71
C GLY A 287 -17.24 2.33 -3.42
N LEU A 288 -16.57 3.19 -2.63
CA LEU A 288 -17.06 4.52 -2.23
C LEU A 288 -18.49 4.41 -1.63
N THR A 289 -18.66 3.51 -0.68
CA THR A 289 -19.97 3.00 -0.24
C THR A 289 -20.73 3.91 0.73
N LEU A 290 -20.21 5.07 1.13
CA LEU A 290 -20.87 5.97 2.09
C LEU A 290 -22.28 6.38 1.62
N GLY A 291 -22.43 6.69 0.33
CA GLY A 291 -23.72 7.05 -0.23
C GLY A 291 -24.73 5.91 -0.19
N LEU A 292 -24.29 4.69 -0.54
CA LEU A 292 -25.10 3.48 -0.41
C LEU A 292 -25.50 3.26 1.06
N ASN A 293 -24.58 3.46 2.00
CA ASN A 293 -24.86 3.35 3.43
C ASN A 293 -25.95 4.33 3.89
N ILE A 294 -25.89 5.59 3.44
CA ILE A 294 -26.93 6.60 3.74
C ILE A 294 -28.29 6.20 3.13
N LEU A 295 -28.30 5.67 1.90
CA LEU A 295 -29.52 5.16 1.28
C LEU A 295 -30.12 4.01 2.08
N MET A 296 -29.28 3.08 2.55
CA MET A 296 -29.71 1.95 3.36
C MET A 296 -30.27 2.38 4.72
N MET A 297 -29.64 3.33 5.41
CA MET A 297 -30.17 3.88 6.67
C MET A 297 -31.60 4.39 6.54
N ARG A 298 -31.95 4.92 5.36
CA ARG A 298 -33.26 5.47 5.03
C ARG A 298 -34.19 4.46 4.35
N SER A 299 -33.78 3.20 4.21
CA SER A 299 -34.56 2.14 3.58
C SER A 299 -35.83 1.84 4.38
N LYS A 300 -36.88 1.47 3.65
CA LYS A 300 -38.12 0.93 4.23
C LYS A 300 -37.98 -0.54 4.64
N ALA A 301 -37.02 -1.28 4.05
CA ALA A 301 -36.69 -2.64 4.46
C ALA A 301 -35.96 -2.60 5.79
N LYS A 302 -36.43 -3.28 6.81
CA LYS A 302 -35.86 -3.31 8.17
C LYS A 302 -34.46 -3.89 8.18
N SER A 303 -34.20 -4.95 7.39
CA SER A 303 -32.90 -5.59 7.20
C SER A 303 -31.88 -4.60 6.72
N LEU A 304 -32.13 -3.88 5.61
CA LEU A 304 -31.21 -2.90 5.03
C LEU A 304 -30.99 -1.70 5.96
N SER A 305 -32.07 -1.19 6.59
CA SER A 305 -31.97 -0.05 7.51
C SER A 305 -31.12 -0.37 8.73
N SER A 306 -31.23 -1.58 9.28
CA SER A 306 -30.42 -2.02 10.42
C SER A 306 -28.94 -2.08 10.10
N VAL A 307 -28.57 -2.69 8.97
CA VAL A 307 -27.18 -2.74 8.50
C VAL A 307 -26.64 -1.33 8.23
N GLY A 308 -27.42 -0.48 7.56
CA GLY A 308 -27.00 0.90 7.28
C GLY A 308 -26.69 1.70 8.55
N LYS A 309 -27.49 1.56 9.60
CA LYS A 309 -27.28 2.25 10.90
C LYS A 309 -26.03 1.78 11.64
N VAL A 310 -25.72 0.48 11.59
CA VAL A 310 -24.53 -0.07 12.24
C VAL A 310 -23.25 0.30 11.47
N SER A 311 -23.34 0.38 10.15
CA SER A 311 -22.19 0.55 9.26
C SER A 311 -21.76 2.01 9.03
N ILE A 312 -22.59 3.00 9.40
CA ILE A 312 -22.33 4.41 9.04
C ILE A 312 -21.09 4.98 9.72
N ILE A 313 -20.90 4.71 11.01
CA ILE A 313 -19.73 5.22 11.75
C ILE A 313 -18.44 4.58 11.24
N PRO A 314 -18.30 3.24 11.18
CA PRO A 314 -17.13 2.64 10.55
C PRO A 314 -16.89 3.13 9.11
N GLY A 315 -17.95 3.26 8.31
CA GLY A 315 -17.90 3.73 6.92
C GLY A 315 -17.36 5.15 6.77
N LEU A 316 -17.61 6.05 7.70
CA LEU A 316 -17.00 7.39 7.73
C LEU A 316 -15.47 7.33 7.89
N PHE A 317 -14.95 6.28 8.51
CA PHE A 317 -13.51 6.06 8.74
C PHE A 317 -12.89 5.05 7.76
N GLY A 318 -13.55 4.76 6.64
CA GLY A 318 -13.03 3.89 5.60
C GLY A 318 -13.19 2.38 5.85
N ILE A 319 -13.92 2.00 6.90
CA ILE A 319 -14.17 0.60 7.26
C ILE A 319 -15.59 0.24 6.81
N ASN A 320 -15.72 -0.45 5.69
CA ASN A 320 -17.03 -0.79 5.12
C ASN A 320 -17.35 -2.29 5.07
N GLU A 321 -16.53 -3.12 5.71
CA GLU A 321 -16.77 -4.55 5.87
C GLU A 321 -18.15 -4.85 6.50
N PRO A 322 -18.60 -4.13 7.55
CA PRO A 322 -19.95 -4.35 8.09
C PRO A 322 -21.04 -4.11 7.05
N LEU A 323 -20.84 -3.18 6.12
CA LEU A 323 -21.76 -2.93 5.03
C LEU A 323 -21.69 -4.05 3.98
N ILE A 324 -20.50 -4.42 3.53
CA ILE A 324 -20.28 -5.41 2.47
C ILE A 324 -20.79 -6.79 2.87
N PHE A 325 -20.49 -7.23 4.10
CA PHE A 325 -20.92 -8.54 4.61
C PHE A 325 -22.32 -8.54 5.22
N GLY A 326 -22.74 -7.42 5.79
CA GLY A 326 -24.07 -7.28 6.37
C GLY A 326 -25.19 -7.04 5.35
N THR A 327 -24.83 -6.57 4.15
CA THR A 327 -25.75 -6.37 3.03
C THR A 327 -25.51 -7.46 2.00
N PRO A 328 -26.53 -7.86 1.25
CA PRO A 328 -26.30 -8.76 0.12
C PRO A 328 -25.65 -7.99 -1.05
N ILE A 329 -24.41 -7.48 -0.86
CA ILE A 329 -23.57 -6.92 -1.94
C ILE A 329 -22.82 -8.06 -2.63
N ILE A 330 -22.27 -8.97 -1.83
CA ILE A 330 -21.53 -10.12 -2.31
C ILE A 330 -22.45 -10.98 -3.17
N LEU A 331 -21.98 -11.23 -4.42
CA LEU A 331 -22.69 -12.02 -5.43
C LEU A 331 -24.11 -11.51 -5.77
N ASN A 332 -24.46 -10.30 -5.38
CA ASN A 332 -25.75 -9.71 -5.70
C ASN A 332 -25.76 -9.13 -7.12
N PRO A 333 -26.62 -9.66 -8.01
CA PRO A 333 -26.71 -9.19 -9.40
C PRO A 333 -26.96 -7.69 -9.53
N PHE A 334 -27.77 -7.09 -8.63
CA PHE A 334 -28.06 -5.67 -8.67
C PHE A 334 -26.85 -4.82 -8.30
N MET A 335 -25.98 -5.31 -7.42
CA MET A 335 -24.81 -4.57 -6.94
C MET A 335 -23.57 -4.75 -7.83
N PHE A 336 -23.56 -5.72 -8.75
CA PHE A 336 -22.42 -5.97 -9.61
C PHE A 336 -21.97 -4.73 -10.40
N ILE A 337 -22.90 -4.11 -11.12
CA ILE A 337 -22.60 -2.96 -11.97
C ILE A 337 -22.15 -1.76 -11.15
N PRO A 338 -22.91 -1.26 -10.15
CA PRO A 338 -22.51 -0.05 -9.45
C PRO A 338 -21.29 -0.25 -8.54
N PHE A 339 -21.11 -1.43 -7.97
CA PHE A 339 -20.00 -1.70 -7.06
C PHE A 339 -18.68 -1.94 -7.79
N VAL A 340 -18.71 -2.63 -8.95
CA VAL A 340 -17.49 -2.93 -9.71
C VAL A 340 -17.11 -1.80 -10.66
N PHE A 341 -18.05 -1.25 -11.41
CA PHE A 341 -17.75 -0.29 -12.47
C PHE A 341 -17.84 1.17 -12.02
N GLY A 342 -18.65 1.50 -11.01
CA GLY A 342 -18.74 2.86 -10.49
C GLY A 342 -17.41 3.43 -10.02
N PRO A 343 -16.64 2.71 -9.20
CA PRO A 343 -15.30 3.14 -8.80
C PRO A 343 -14.33 3.35 -9.97
N LEU A 344 -14.48 2.65 -11.10
CA LEU A 344 -13.65 2.88 -12.29
C LEU A 344 -13.93 4.26 -12.92
N ILE A 345 -15.20 4.67 -12.95
CA ILE A 345 -15.59 6.01 -13.41
C ILE A 345 -14.98 7.06 -12.48
N CYS A 346 -15.11 6.88 -11.16
CA CYS A 346 -14.51 7.75 -10.17
C CYS A 346 -12.99 7.83 -10.32
N THR A 347 -12.32 6.70 -10.50
CA THR A 347 -10.87 6.61 -10.73
C THR A 347 -10.43 7.38 -11.97
N THR A 348 -11.20 7.27 -13.06
CA THR A 348 -10.93 8.02 -14.30
C THR A 348 -11.01 9.53 -14.05
N ILE A 349 -12.03 10.00 -13.34
CA ILE A 349 -12.18 11.42 -12.99
C ILE A 349 -11.02 11.89 -12.14
N VAL A 350 -10.63 11.14 -11.11
CA VAL A 350 -9.49 11.47 -10.23
C VAL A 350 -8.21 11.59 -11.04
N TYR A 351 -7.90 10.58 -11.84
CA TYR A 351 -6.69 10.57 -12.64
C TYR A 351 -6.63 11.76 -13.61
N LEU A 352 -7.72 12.02 -14.34
CA LEU A 352 -7.77 13.12 -15.30
C LEU A 352 -7.69 14.50 -14.63
N THR A 353 -8.37 14.71 -13.50
CA THR A 353 -8.32 16.00 -12.79
C THR A 353 -6.93 16.30 -12.24
N MET A 354 -6.22 15.29 -11.72
CA MET A 354 -4.85 15.44 -11.24
C MET A 354 -3.84 15.58 -12.39
N ASN A 355 -4.02 14.83 -13.48
CA ASN A 355 -3.15 14.89 -14.65
C ASN A 355 -3.25 16.24 -15.38
N LEU A 356 -4.45 16.84 -15.41
CA LEU A 356 -4.69 18.16 -15.97
C LEU A 356 -4.31 19.31 -15.01
N GLY A 357 -3.84 19.01 -13.80
CA GLY A 357 -3.48 20.01 -12.80
C GLY A 357 -4.68 20.76 -12.19
N LEU A 358 -5.91 20.26 -12.38
CA LEU A 358 -7.11 20.85 -11.76
C LEU A 358 -7.13 20.60 -10.24
N VAL A 359 -6.62 19.48 -9.81
CA VAL A 359 -6.42 19.10 -8.41
C VAL A 359 -4.95 18.72 -8.21
N GLY A 360 -4.39 19.12 -7.08
CA GLY A 360 -3.01 18.83 -6.73
C GLY A 360 -2.72 17.31 -6.65
N LYS A 361 -1.53 16.91 -7.10
CA LYS A 361 -1.03 15.54 -6.96
C LYS A 361 -0.67 15.23 -5.51
N PRO A 362 -0.62 13.93 -5.11
CA PRO A 362 -0.22 13.53 -3.76
C PRO A 362 1.19 13.99 -3.38
N ILE A 363 1.33 14.69 -2.26
CA ILE A 363 2.61 15.17 -1.70
C ILE A 363 2.88 14.60 -0.30
N ALA A 364 1.94 13.87 0.25
CA ALA A 364 2.04 13.23 1.56
C ALA A 364 1.27 11.90 1.56
N ASN A 365 1.48 11.08 2.57
CA ASN A 365 0.80 9.80 2.72
C ASN A 365 0.10 9.72 4.09
N PRO A 366 -0.96 10.52 4.32
CA PRO A 366 -1.69 10.51 5.59
C PRO A 366 -2.47 9.19 5.76
N PRO A 367 -2.97 8.92 6.98
CA PRO A 367 -3.84 7.78 7.22
C PRO A 367 -5.11 7.82 6.34
N GLY A 368 -5.45 6.70 5.69
CA GLY A 368 -6.65 6.58 4.85
C GLY A 368 -7.96 6.44 5.64
N PHE A 369 -7.89 6.22 6.95
CA PHE A 369 -9.03 6.03 7.84
C PHE A 369 -9.46 7.32 8.57
N LEU A 370 -9.36 8.46 7.91
CA LEU A 370 -9.91 9.75 8.36
C LEU A 370 -11.24 10.02 7.63
N PRO A 371 -12.08 10.91 8.17
CA PRO A 371 -13.33 11.28 7.49
C PRO A 371 -13.12 11.77 6.06
N PRO A 372 -14.11 11.57 5.16
CA PRO A 372 -14.03 11.98 3.77
C PRO A 372 -13.59 13.44 3.60
N GLY A 373 -12.65 13.66 2.71
CA GLY A 373 -12.06 14.99 2.45
C GLY A 373 -10.87 15.34 3.32
N VAL A 374 -10.82 14.91 4.59
CA VAL A 374 -9.69 15.23 5.49
C VAL A 374 -8.41 14.57 5.00
N SER A 375 -8.44 13.26 4.75
CA SER A 375 -7.27 12.54 4.21
C SER A 375 -6.83 13.09 2.85
N ALA A 376 -7.80 13.42 1.98
CA ALA A 376 -7.52 13.96 0.65
C ALA A 376 -6.85 15.34 0.73
N PHE A 377 -7.32 16.23 1.63
CA PHE A 377 -6.68 17.52 1.87
C PHE A 377 -5.25 17.34 2.40
N LEU A 378 -5.05 16.53 3.42
CA LEU A 378 -3.72 16.29 3.99
C LEU A 378 -2.75 15.65 2.98
N MET A 379 -3.27 14.84 2.06
CA MET A 379 -2.46 14.20 1.02
C MET A 379 -1.97 15.18 -0.04
N THR A 380 -2.80 16.15 -0.44
CA THR A 380 -2.50 17.06 -1.56
C THR A 380 -2.18 18.48 -1.11
N LEU A 381 -2.60 18.88 0.10
CA LEU A 381 -2.67 20.26 0.60
C LEU A 381 -3.42 21.21 -0.35
N ASP A 382 -4.35 20.66 -1.14
CA ASP A 382 -5.21 21.39 -2.05
C ASP A 382 -6.68 21.17 -1.65
N TRP A 383 -7.40 22.24 -1.30
CA TRP A 383 -8.82 22.19 -0.95
C TRP A 383 -9.71 21.62 -2.05
N LYS A 384 -9.27 21.69 -3.31
CA LYS A 384 -10.00 21.13 -4.44
C LYS A 384 -10.10 19.62 -4.36
N SER A 385 -9.16 18.95 -3.69
CA SER A 385 -9.23 17.51 -3.42
C SER A 385 -10.41 17.15 -2.52
N VAL A 386 -10.77 18.03 -1.58
CA VAL A 386 -11.95 17.86 -0.73
C VAL A 386 -13.22 17.93 -1.58
N VAL A 387 -13.32 18.94 -2.45
CA VAL A 387 -14.47 19.09 -3.37
C VAL A 387 -14.56 17.86 -4.28
N LEU A 388 -13.42 17.41 -4.83
CA LEU A 388 -13.38 16.21 -5.67
C LEU A 388 -13.95 14.99 -4.93
N VAL A 389 -13.52 14.72 -3.69
CA VAL A 389 -14.03 13.61 -2.88
C VAL A 389 -15.55 13.66 -2.73
N PHE A 390 -16.12 14.82 -2.40
CA PHE A 390 -17.58 14.93 -2.26
C PHE A 390 -18.30 14.78 -3.60
N VAL A 391 -17.74 15.29 -4.69
CA VAL A 391 -18.27 15.07 -6.06
C VAL A 391 -18.30 13.58 -6.39
N LEU A 392 -17.21 12.85 -6.10
CA LEU A 392 -17.15 11.41 -6.33
C LEU A 392 -18.17 10.63 -5.48
N LEU A 393 -18.32 10.98 -4.20
CA LEU A 393 -19.31 10.35 -3.32
C LEU A 393 -20.74 10.59 -3.80
N ILE A 394 -21.05 11.81 -4.26
CA ILE A 394 -22.37 12.13 -4.83
C ILE A 394 -22.59 11.34 -6.12
N LEU A 395 -21.63 11.38 -7.05
CA LEU A 395 -21.70 10.66 -8.32
C LEU A 395 -21.92 9.18 -8.10
N GLN A 396 -21.16 8.58 -7.20
CA GLN A 396 -21.27 7.16 -6.87
C GLN A 396 -22.60 6.84 -6.18
N THR A 397 -23.12 7.75 -5.34
CA THR A 397 -24.45 7.61 -4.72
C THR A 397 -25.57 7.61 -5.77
N VAL A 398 -25.51 8.53 -6.72
CA VAL A 398 -26.46 8.61 -7.84
C VAL A 398 -26.37 7.33 -8.68
N PHE A 399 -25.18 6.81 -8.90
CA PHE A 399 -24.98 5.56 -9.64
C PHE A 399 -25.51 4.34 -8.88
N TYR A 400 -25.37 4.29 -7.54
CA TYR A 400 -25.96 3.24 -6.71
C TYR A 400 -27.49 3.29 -6.67
N TYR A 401 -28.10 4.48 -6.72
CA TYR A 401 -29.50 4.70 -6.41
C TYR A 401 -30.49 3.79 -7.16
N PRO A 402 -30.48 3.67 -8.50
CA PRO A 402 -31.41 2.81 -9.21
C PRO A 402 -31.28 1.33 -8.81
N PHE A 403 -30.06 0.85 -8.65
CA PHE A 403 -29.77 -0.54 -8.26
C PHE A 403 -30.17 -0.81 -6.81
N PHE A 404 -29.93 0.16 -5.93
CA PHE A 404 -30.40 0.12 -4.54
C PHE A 404 -31.92 0.01 -4.47
N LYS A 405 -32.66 0.75 -5.27
CA LYS A 405 -34.11 0.67 -5.31
C LYS A 405 -34.64 -0.69 -5.78
N MET A 406 -33.94 -1.33 -6.69
CA MET A 406 -34.29 -2.71 -7.10
C MET A 406 -34.05 -3.70 -5.96
N MET A 407 -32.91 -3.60 -5.28
CA MET A 407 -32.58 -4.42 -4.11
C MET A 407 -33.55 -4.18 -2.95
N GLU A 408 -33.87 -2.91 -2.64
CA GLU A 408 -34.83 -2.55 -1.59
C GLU A 408 -36.22 -3.18 -1.82
N LYS A 409 -36.67 -3.17 -3.08
CA LYS A 409 -37.98 -3.78 -3.44
C LYS A 409 -37.95 -5.29 -3.22
N GLU A 410 -36.89 -5.97 -3.57
CA GLU A 410 -36.73 -7.41 -3.35
C GLU A 410 -36.74 -7.76 -1.86
N GLU A 411 -35.97 -7.00 -1.04
CA GLU A 411 -35.91 -7.23 0.40
C GLU A 411 -37.26 -6.96 1.08
N LEU A 412 -38.02 -5.93 0.68
CA LEU A 412 -39.38 -5.68 1.18
C LEU A 412 -40.33 -6.83 0.85
N GLN A 413 -40.23 -7.42 -0.34
CA GLN A 413 -41.04 -8.60 -0.71
C GLN A 413 -40.71 -9.82 0.15
N LYS A 414 -39.41 -10.05 0.44
CA LYS A 414 -38.98 -11.12 1.35
C LYS A 414 -39.48 -10.91 2.77
N GLU A 415 -39.39 -9.68 3.31
CA GLU A 415 -39.92 -9.35 4.66
C GLU A 415 -41.42 -9.58 4.74
N GLN A 416 -42.19 -9.12 3.74
CA GLN A 416 -43.64 -9.34 3.69
C GLN A 416 -44.06 -10.81 3.55
N ALA A 417 -43.21 -11.62 2.91
CA ALA A 417 -43.45 -13.07 2.79
C ALA A 417 -43.22 -13.81 4.12
N LEU A 418 -42.31 -13.30 4.95
CA LEU A 418 -42.01 -13.87 6.28
C LEU A 418 -43.01 -13.44 7.37
N GLU A 419 -43.77 -12.35 7.16
CA GLU A 419 -44.80 -11.86 8.08
C GLU A 419 -46.20 -12.54 7.82
N LYS A 420 -46.30 -13.33 6.75
CA LYS A 420 -47.48 -14.17 6.42
C LYS A 420 -47.30 -15.61 6.88
#